data_5fb83ce8ececd09090e928cc92e1dc10
#
_entry.id   5fb83ce8ececd09090e928cc92e1dc10
#
_cell.length_a   1.000
_cell.length_b   1.000
_cell.length_c   1.000
_cell.angle_alpha   90.00
_cell.angle_beta   90.00
_cell.angle_gamma   90.00
#
_symmetry.space_group_name_H-M   'P 1'
#
loop_
_entity.id
_entity.type
_entity.pdbx_description
1 polymer ?
#
loop_
_entity_poly.entity_id
_entity_poly.type
_entity_poly.pdbx_seq_one_letter_code
_entity_poly.pdbx_strand_id
1 'polypeptide(L)'
;EVENIVRHLRMGKTPYQAAMEAADEIGLAVIATTFTLIAVFLPTAFMSGVVGKFFKQFGWTASLAVFASLVVARMLTPMMAAYILKPIVDKSERDPGWLATYMRWVQACLRHRFLTMVGATVFFFASLAMIPLLPSGFIPPDDNVQTQVRVELPPGTKLEQTLAAAEQVRQRLLKIDHIHDIYTAVGAGSAGADPFSGNFVEARKATLTLQLSPRGERPKKQVIEAQIRAALQDLPGMRYGVGLGGSNDKYVLALSSQDPHALREAATAVERELRTIPGIGNVTSLASLVRPEIVVRPDFARAADLGVTSAAIADTLRVATMGDYDNQLAKLNLSERQVPIMVRLRDDARQDLSLLERLAVPGAHGPVRLGEVAKLELAGGPAVISRYDRARNMNFEIELGTRGLNDVTEAVRQLPAVKNLPASVRIIDIGDAEAMGELFTGFALAMLTGILCIYIVLVLLFKDFLQPATILAALPLSLGGAFVGLLIANKSFSMPSLIGLIMLMGVATKNSILLVEYAIVARREQGMSRWEALLDACHKRARPIIMTTLAMGAGMLPIAVGWGAADSSFRSPMATAVIGGLITSTVLSLLVVPAVFTYVDDFEHWVRRKVRQLRRQPPDPHADDDLRGAGEPRPAA
;
A
#
# COMPACT_ATOMS: atom_id res chain seq x y z
N GLU A 1 -4.11 32.20 -12.40
CA GLU A 1 -4.13 33.01 -13.62
C GLU A 1 -5.41 33.83 -13.71
N VAL A 2 -6.59 33.26 -13.76
CA VAL A 2 -7.87 33.98 -13.95
C VAL A 2 -8.08 35.08 -12.91
N GLU A 3 -7.78 34.84 -11.64
CA GLU A 3 -7.93 35.84 -10.56
C GLU A 3 -6.99 37.03 -10.77
N ASN A 4 -5.74 36.76 -11.15
CA ASN A 4 -4.79 37.85 -11.43
C ASN A 4 -5.24 38.69 -12.64
N ILE A 5 -5.74 38.03 -13.69
CA ILE A 5 -6.32 38.74 -14.85
C ILE A 5 -7.51 39.58 -14.45
N VAL A 6 -8.43 39.08 -13.62
CA VAL A 6 -9.58 39.85 -13.10
C VAL A 6 -9.14 41.04 -12.25
N ARG A 7 -8.06 40.89 -11.46
CA ARG A 7 -7.47 42.01 -10.72
C ARG A 7 -6.99 43.12 -11.66
N HIS A 8 -6.29 42.78 -12.74
CA HIS A 8 -5.86 43.76 -13.74
C HIS A 8 -7.02 44.39 -14.51
N LEU A 9 -8.08 43.63 -14.78
CA LEU A 9 -9.32 44.19 -15.37
C LEU A 9 -9.96 45.23 -14.47
N ARG A 10 -9.97 45.01 -13.14
CA ARG A 10 -10.48 45.98 -12.15
C ARG A 10 -9.64 47.26 -12.06
N MET A 11 -8.37 47.19 -12.46
CA MET A 11 -7.50 48.37 -12.59
C MET A 11 -7.82 49.21 -13.85
N GLY A 12 -8.86 48.83 -14.61
CA GLY A 12 -9.29 49.58 -15.80
C GLY A 12 -8.56 49.18 -17.09
N LYS A 13 -7.79 48.09 -17.11
CA LYS A 13 -7.07 47.61 -18.29
C LYS A 13 -8.03 46.88 -19.24
N THR A 14 -7.70 46.90 -20.54
CA THR A 14 -8.42 46.09 -21.53
C THR A 14 -8.20 44.58 -21.26
N PRO A 15 -9.14 43.70 -21.65
CA PRO A 15 -8.97 42.24 -21.40
C PRO A 15 -7.68 41.68 -21.97
N TYR A 16 -7.24 42.12 -23.13
CA TYR A 16 -6.00 41.67 -23.75
C TYR A 16 -4.75 42.12 -22.95
N GLN A 17 -4.71 43.42 -22.56
CA GLN A 17 -3.60 43.93 -21.73
C GLN A 17 -3.58 43.29 -20.35
N ALA A 18 -4.77 43.13 -19.73
CA ALA A 18 -4.90 42.48 -18.44
C ALA A 18 -4.40 41.04 -18.47
N ALA A 19 -4.72 40.29 -19.51
CA ALA A 19 -4.27 38.92 -19.67
C ALA A 19 -2.74 38.80 -19.89
N MET A 20 -2.16 39.70 -20.69
CA MET A 20 -0.71 39.71 -20.95
C MET A 20 0.10 40.06 -19.70
N GLU A 21 -0.24 41.16 -19.04
CA GLU A 21 0.48 41.64 -17.87
C GLU A 21 0.30 40.71 -16.66
N ALA A 22 -0.93 40.21 -16.43
CA ALA A 22 -1.18 39.25 -15.36
C ALA A 22 -0.44 37.93 -15.55
N ALA A 23 -0.35 37.44 -16.80
CA ALA A 23 0.39 36.24 -17.10
C ALA A 23 1.91 36.44 -16.88
N ASP A 24 2.46 37.59 -17.22
CA ASP A 24 3.88 37.88 -16.99
C ASP A 24 4.19 37.98 -15.48
N GLU A 25 3.35 38.72 -14.73
CA GLU A 25 3.55 38.93 -13.28
C GLU A 25 3.64 37.65 -12.46
N ILE A 26 2.78 36.67 -12.72
CA ILE A 26 2.78 35.41 -11.95
C ILE A 26 3.48 34.24 -12.65
N GLY A 27 4.08 34.51 -13.81
CA GLY A 27 4.65 33.46 -14.66
C GLY A 27 5.68 32.60 -13.97
N LEU A 28 6.58 33.22 -13.25
CA LEU A 28 7.64 32.53 -12.51
C LEU A 28 7.06 31.67 -11.39
N ALA A 29 6.07 32.16 -10.63
CA ALA A 29 5.40 31.43 -9.58
C ALA A 29 4.69 30.18 -10.07
N VAL A 30 4.00 30.26 -11.21
CA VAL A 30 3.29 29.14 -11.81
C VAL A 30 4.27 28.05 -12.29
N ILE A 31 5.37 28.45 -12.93
CA ILE A 31 6.45 27.53 -13.32
C ILE A 31 7.06 26.86 -12.08
N ALA A 32 7.35 27.65 -11.05
CA ALA A 32 7.89 27.14 -9.78
C ALA A 32 7.02 26.06 -9.14
N THR A 33 5.76 26.39 -8.93
CA THR A 33 4.80 25.46 -8.31
C THR A 33 4.62 24.20 -9.13
N THR A 34 4.70 24.29 -10.45
CA THR A 34 4.63 23.14 -11.35
C THR A 34 5.86 22.25 -11.22
N PHE A 35 7.05 22.83 -11.30
CA PHE A 35 8.29 22.04 -11.17
C PHE A 35 8.48 21.46 -9.78
N THR A 36 8.01 22.13 -8.72
CA THR A 36 8.01 21.54 -7.36
C THR A 36 7.08 20.35 -7.26
N LEU A 37 5.90 20.37 -7.89
CA LEU A 37 5.00 19.23 -7.97
C LEU A 37 5.63 18.06 -8.74
N ILE A 38 6.23 18.32 -9.90
CA ILE A 38 6.94 17.29 -10.68
C ILE A 38 8.11 16.72 -9.86
N ALA A 39 8.86 17.56 -9.16
CA ALA A 39 9.97 17.14 -8.32
C ALA A 39 9.56 16.20 -7.15
N VAL A 40 8.32 16.29 -6.70
CA VAL A 40 7.75 15.36 -5.71
C VAL A 40 7.37 14.02 -6.32
N PHE A 41 6.72 14.05 -7.50
CA PHE A 41 6.19 12.82 -8.10
C PHE A 41 7.26 12.01 -8.83
N LEU A 42 8.20 12.67 -9.48
CA LEU A 42 9.20 12.00 -10.32
C LEU A 42 10.07 10.96 -9.57
N PRO A 43 10.54 11.19 -8.32
CA PRO A 43 11.29 10.19 -7.57
C PRO A 43 10.53 8.88 -7.36
N THR A 44 9.19 8.94 -7.22
CA THR A 44 8.36 7.74 -7.03
C THR A 44 8.36 6.84 -8.27
N ALA A 45 8.58 7.40 -9.46
CA ALA A 45 8.67 6.64 -10.70
C ALA A 45 9.93 5.73 -10.78
N PHE A 46 10.91 5.94 -9.92
CA PHE A 46 12.16 5.16 -9.85
C PHE A 46 12.19 4.17 -8.69
N MET A 47 11.11 4.01 -7.96
CA MET A 47 11.01 2.98 -6.92
C MET A 47 11.08 1.58 -7.53
N SER A 48 11.74 0.65 -6.81
CA SER A 48 11.92 -0.75 -7.19
C SER A 48 10.91 -1.67 -6.49
N GLY A 49 10.95 -2.97 -6.81
CA GLY A 49 10.12 -3.99 -6.18
C GLY A 49 8.66 -4.03 -6.66
N VAL A 50 7.82 -4.75 -5.94
CA VAL A 50 6.38 -4.86 -6.23
C VAL A 50 5.70 -3.50 -6.09
N VAL A 51 6.05 -2.78 -5.05
CA VAL A 51 5.57 -1.43 -4.73
C VAL A 51 5.91 -0.46 -5.87
N GLY A 52 7.13 -0.54 -6.39
CA GLY A 52 7.60 0.30 -7.49
C GLY A 52 6.75 0.20 -8.76
N LYS A 53 6.14 -0.96 -9.03
CA LYS A 53 5.25 -1.12 -10.19
C LYS A 53 4.02 -0.20 -10.11
N PHE A 54 3.45 -0.01 -8.92
CA PHE A 54 2.32 0.89 -8.69
C PHE A 54 2.77 2.36 -8.73
N PHE A 55 3.83 2.70 -8.02
CA PHE A 55 4.32 4.07 -7.91
C PHE A 55 4.91 4.59 -9.21
N LYS A 56 5.52 3.74 -10.04
CA LYS A 56 6.05 4.11 -11.36
C LYS A 56 4.97 4.67 -12.27
N GLN A 57 3.82 4.00 -12.36
CA GLN A 57 2.70 4.47 -13.17
C GLN A 57 2.15 5.79 -12.63
N PHE A 58 1.96 5.88 -11.31
CA PHE A 58 1.51 7.09 -10.65
C PHE A 58 2.47 8.26 -10.88
N GLY A 59 3.77 8.07 -10.63
CA GLY A 59 4.79 9.11 -10.75
C GLY A 59 4.88 9.72 -12.16
N TRP A 60 4.92 8.89 -13.20
CA TRP A 60 4.91 9.36 -14.58
C TRP A 60 3.62 10.05 -14.96
N THR A 61 2.47 9.44 -14.66
CA THR A 61 1.16 10.01 -15.03
C THR A 61 0.91 11.35 -14.35
N ALA A 62 1.20 11.45 -13.05
CA ALA A 62 1.06 12.69 -12.30
C ALA A 62 2.00 13.78 -12.82
N SER A 63 3.27 13.45 -13.09
CA SER A 63 4.26 14.41 -13.60
C SER A 63 3.86 14.96 -14.97
N LEU A 64 3.42 14.09 -15.89
CA LEU A 64 2.98 14.49 -17.22
C LEU A 64 1.68 15.31 -17.18
N ALA A 65 0.72 14.94 -16.31
CA ALA A 65 -0.53 15.69 -16.14
C ALA A 65 -0.28 17.09 -15.59
N VAL A 66 0.61 17.22 -14.61
CA VAL A 66 1.02 18.51 -14.03
C VAL A 66 1.76 19.36 -15.06
N PHE A 67 2.62 18.78 -15.88
CA PHE A 67 3.29 19.48 -16.98
C PHE A 67 2.28 19.96 -18.04
N ALA A 68 1.33 19.13 -18.45
CA ALA A 68 0.27 19.51 -19.37
C ALA A 68 -0.60 20.65 -18.79
N SER A 69 -0.88 20.60 -17.49
CA SER A 69 -1.58 21.68 -16.77
C SER A 69 -0.83 23.02 -16.85
N LEU A 70 0.51 22.99 -16.76
CA LEU A 70 1.32 24.20 -16.94
C LEU A 70 1.12 24.81 -18.33
N VAL A 71 1.14 23.98 -19.38
CA VAL A 71 0.94 24.45 -20.78
C VAL A 71 -0.44 25.08 -20.91
N VAL A 72 -1.49 24.46 -20.38
CA VAL A 72 -2.86 25.01 -20.39
C VAL A 72 -2.93 26.33 -19.63
N ALA A 73 -2.37 26.40 -18.43
CA ALA A 73 -2.39 27.60 -17.60
C ALA A 73 -1.66 28.79 -18.24
N ARG A 74 -0.55 28.52 -18.94
CA ARG A 74 0.29 29.59 -19.50
C ARG A 74 -0.10 30.01 -20.91
N MET A 75 -0.77 29.15 -21.68
CA MET A 75 -1.15 29.43 -23.06
C MET A 75 -2.66 29.59 -23.23
N LEU A 76 -3.43 28.58 -22.83
CA LEU A 76 -4.86 28.54 -23.12
C LEU A 76 -5.65 29.49 -22.22
N THR A 77 -5.36 29.54 -20.92
CA THR A 77 -6.11 30.35 -19.96
C THR A 77 -6.01 31.86 -20.23
N PRO A 78 -4.82 32.46 -20.43
CA PRO A 78 -4.72 33.87 -20.79
C PRO A 78 -5.36 34.20 -22.13
N MET A 79 -5.19 33.33 -23.14
CA MET A 79 -5.83 33.50 -24.44
C MET A 79 -7.35 33.51 -24.30
N MET A 80 -7.96 32.56 -23.62
CA MET A 80 -9.39 32.51 -23.42
C MET A 80 -9.88 33.72 -22.63
N ALA A 81 -9.15 34.13 -21.59
CA ALA A 81 -9.50 35.32 -20.78
C ALA A 81 -9.50 36.60 -21.61
N ALA A 82 -8.53 36.77 -22.53
CA ALA A 82 -8.43 37.94 -23.40
C ALA A 82 -9.64 38.11 -24.34
N TYR A 83 -10.27 36.99 -24.76
CA TYR A 83 -11.38 37.00 -25.70
C TYR A 83 -12.77 36.86 -25.05
N ILE A 84 -12.86 36.20 -23.89
CA ILE A 84 -14.14 35.87 -23.23
C ILE A 84 -14.50 36.90 -22.16
N LEU A 85 -13.52 37.44 -21.42
CA LEU A 85 -13.79 38.37 -20.32
C LEU A 85 -14.16 39.74 -20.84
N LYS A 86 -15.13 40.37 -20.16
CA LYS A 86 -15.57 41.75 -20.45
C LYS A 86 -14.87 42.73 -19.50
N PRO A 87 -14.64 43.99 -19.93
CA PRO A 87 -14.11 45.01 -19.05
C PRO A 87 -15.02 45.15 -17.80
N ILE A 88 -14.42 45.20 -16.63
CA ILE A 88 -15.13 45.34 -15.35
C ILE A 88 -15.01 46.82 -14.98
N VAL A 89 -16.14 47.53 -14.96
CA VAL A 89 -16.21 48.87 -14.41
C VAL A 89 -16.25 48.76 -12.89
N ASP A 90 -15.36 49.49 -12.23
CA ASP A 90 -15.01 49.43 -10.82
C ASP A 90 -16.20 49.24 -9.88
N LYS A 91 -16.24 48.14 -9.16
CA LYS A 91 -17.00 48.00 -7.92
C LYS A 91 -16.00 47.66 -6.83
N SER A 92 -15.70 48.66 -5.99
CA SER A 92 -14.95 48.44 -4.75
C SER A 92 -15.59 47.27 -3.99
N GLU A 93 -14.94 46.09 -4.06
CA GLU A 93 -15.36 44.95 -3.25
C GLU A 93 -15.08 45.28 -1.78
N ARG A 94 -16.13 45.27 -0.96
CA ARG A 94 -15.95 45.23 0.49
C ARG A 94 -15.29 43.90 0.85
N ASP A 95 -14.21 43.97 1.60
CA ASP A 95 -13.56 42.80 2.13
C ASP A 95 -14.58 41.91 2.88
N PRO A 96 -14.61 40.60 2.62
CA PRO A 96 -15.50 39.70 3.33
C PRO A 96 -15.17 39.70 4.82
N GLY A 97 -16.20 39.72 5.68
CA GLY A 97 -16.02 39.85 7.13
C GLY A 97 -15.10 38.82 7.80
N TRP A 98 -14.96 37.62 7.21
CA TRP A 98 -14.02 36.58 7.68
C TRP A 98 -12.55 37.01 7.52
N LEU A 99 -12.24 37.85 6.53
CA LEU A 99 -10.86 38.29 6.25
C LEU A 99 -10.32 39.17 7.39
N ALA A 100 -11.15 40.03 7.95
CA ALA A 100 -10.78 40.85 9.10
C ALA A 100 -10.51 40.02 10.36
N THR A 101 -11.23 38.91 10.55
CA THR A 101 -10.99 37.98 11.66
C THR A 101 -9.70 37.19 11.44
N TYR A 102 -9.46 36.70 10.22
CA TYR A 102 -8.22 36.06 9.83
C TYR A 102 -7.02 36.97 10.04
N MET A 103 -7.08 38.23 9.59
CA MET A 103 -5.98 39.19 9.77
C MET A 103 -5.64 39.44 11.25
N ARG A 104 -6.65 39.45 12.14
CA ARG A 104 -6.42 39.51 13.60
C ARG A 104 -5.65 38.29 14.10
N TRP A 105 -5.98 37.08 13.61
CA TRP A 105 -5.26 35.86 14.00
C TRP A 105 -3.82 35.88 13.49
N VAL A 106 -3.57 36.28 12.24
CA VAL A 106 -2.21 36.45 11.70
C VAL A 106 -1.39 37.41 12.54
N GLN A 107 -1.95 38.59 12.87
CA GLN A 107 -1.27 39.58 13.72
C GLN A 107 -0.94 39.01 15.11
N ALA A 108 -1.84 38.25 15.71
CA ALA A 108 -1.61 37.58 17.00
C ALA A 108 -0.49 36.52 16.87
N CYS A 109 -0.52 35.70 15.81
CA CYS A 109 0.52 34.69 15.56
C CYS A 109 1.92 35.31 15.32
N LEU A 110 1.97 36.42 14.59
CA LEU A 110 3.21 37.13 14.35
C LEU A 110 3.72 37.84 15.62
N ARG A 111 2.82 38.37 16.45
CA ARG A 111 3.17 39.00 17.72
C ARG A 111 3.71 37.98 18.75
N HIS A 112 3.12 36.78 18.76
CA HIS A 112 3.52 35.70 19.67
C HIS A 112 4.18 34.55 18.90
N ARG A 113 5.15 34.87 18.04
CA ARG A 113 5.80 33.93 17.12
C ARG A 113 6.36 32.67 17.80
N PHE A 114 6.92 32.80 19.01
CA PHE A 114 7.41 31.64 19.77
C PHE A 114 6.28 30.67 20.14
N LEU A 115 5.17 31.18 20.65
CA LEU A 115 4.01 30.37 21.02
C LEU A 115 3.40 29.69 19.79
N THR A 116 3.38 30.37 18.64
CA THR A 116 2.91 29.82 17.36
C THR A 116 3.81 28.64 16.92
N MET A 117 5.13 28.78 17.04
CA MET A 117 6.06 27.69 16.71
C MET A 117 5.93 26.51 17.67
N VAL A 118 5.82 26.74 18.97
CA VAL A 118 5.56 25.68 19.94
C VAL A 118 4.25 24.96 19.64
N GLY A 119 3.17 25.69 19.36
CA GLY A 119 1.88 25.09 19.00
C GLY A 119 1.98 24.23 17.72
N ALA A 120 2.66 24.71 16.70
CA ALA A 120 2.89 23.96 15.46
C ALA A 120 3.71 22.67 15.71
N THR A 121 4.76 22.76 16.53
CA THR A 121 5.61 21.63 16.88
C THR A 121 4.84 20.60 17.71
N VAL A 122 4.06 21.02 18.71
CA VAL A 122 3.20 20.14 19.50
C VAL A 122 2.17 19.44 18.61
N PHE A 123 1.52 20.19 17.71
CA PHE A 123 0.58 19.59 16.74
C PHE A 123 1.24 18.52 15.88
N PHE A 124 2.45 18.78 15.38
CA PHE A 124 3.19 17.81 14.57
C PHE A 124 3.50 16.53 15.36
N PHE A 125 4.07 16.62 16.56
CA PHE A 125 4.38 15.44 17.36
C PHE A 125 3.13 14.71 17.85
N ALA A 126 2.06 15.43 18.20
CA ALA A 126 0.79 14.82 18.53
C ALA A 126 0.19 14.03 17.35
N SER A 127 0.26 14.57 16.14
CA SER A 127 -0.21 13.85 14.95
C SER A 127 0.66 12.64 14.59
N LEU A 128 1.96 12.69 14.83
CA LEU A 128 2.85 11.53 14.68
C LEU A 128 2.50 10.41 15.68
N ALA A 129 2.16 10.79 16.92
CA ALA A 129 1.73 9.84 17.94
C ALA A 129 0.39 9.15 17.63
N MET A 130 -0.38 9.64 16.66
CA MET A 130 -1.63 9.01 16.21
C MET A 130 -1.40 7.88 15.19
N ILE A 131 -0.21 7.77 14.56
CA ILE A 131 0.07 6.74 13.54
C ILE A 131 -0.17 5.32 14.07
N PRO A 132 0.28 4.93 15.27
CA PRO A 132 0.03 3.60 15.81
C PRO A 132 -1.46 3.26 16.04
N LEU A 133 -2.33 4.27 16.12
CA LEU A 133 -3.78 4.09 16.27
C LEU A 133 -4.50 3.80 14.95
N LEU A 134 -3.81 3.98 13.81
CA LEU A 134 -4.38 3.74 12.50
C LEU A 134 -4.25 2.26 12.12
N PRO A 135 -5.32 1.60 11.65
CA PRO A 135 -5.20 0.28 11.07
C PRO A 135 -4.22 0.32 9.91
N SER A 136 -3.21 -0.54 9.93
CA SER A 136 -2.17 -0.58 8.90
C SER A 136 -2.23 -1.88 8.09
N GLY A 137 -1.93 -1.79 6.80
CA GLY A 137 -1.87 -2.91 5.89
C GLY A 137 -1.29 -2.51 4.54
N PHE A 138 -0.87 -3.47 3.73
CA PHE A 138 -0.31 -3.19 2.40
C PHE A 138 -1.38 -2.60 1.48
N ILE A 139 -2.50 -3.29 1.32
CA ILE A 139 -3.70 -2.83 0.60
C ILE A 139 -4.85 -2.72 1.60
N PRO A 140 -5.71 -1.70 1.51
CA PRO A 140 -6.87 -1.64 2.39
C PRO A 140 -7.80 -2.83 2.15
N PRO A 141 -8.51 -3.31 3.20
CA PRO A 141 -9.46 -4.40 3.04
C PRO A 141 -10.55 -4.00 2.05
N ASP A 142 -10.78 -4.87 1.06
CA ASP A 142 -11.78 -4.66 0.02
C ASP A 142 -13.21 -4.91 0.55
N ASP A 143 -14.18 -4.34 -0.13
CA ASP A 143 -15.60 -4.59 0.14
C ASP A 143 -16.32 -5.00 -1.14
N ASN A 144 -15.72 -5.93 -1.88
CA ASN A 144 -16.27 -6.49 -3.11
C ASN A 144 -17.53 -7.33 -2.84
N VAL A 145 -18.35 -7.52 -3.89
CA VAL A 145 -19.53 -8.37 -3.86
C VAL A 145 -19.21 -9.87 -3.92
N GLN A 146 -17.94 -10.22 -3.88
CA GLN A 146 -17.47 -11.61 -3.88
C GLN A 146 -16.55 -11.89 -2.71
N THR A 147 -16.66 -13.09 -2.15
CA THR A 147 -15.69 -13.68 -1.21
C THR A 147 -15.52 -15.16 -1.50
N GLN A 148 -14.51 -15.77 -0.92
CA GLN A 148 -14.23 -17.20 -1.11
C GLN A 148 -14.08 -17.92 0.22
N VAL A 149 -14.53 -19.18 0.24
CA VAL A 149 -14.22 -20.12 1.31
C VAL A 149 -13.38 -21.25 0.71
N ARG A 150 -12.17 -21.39 1.19
CA ARG A 150 -11.26 -22.48 0.81
C ARG A 150 -11.36 -23.57 1.87
N VAL A 151 -11.57 -24.79 1.43
CA VAL A 151 -11.66 -25.98 2.29
C VAL A 151 -10.54 -26.92 1.93
N GLU A 152 -9.82 -27.39 2.93
CA GLU A 152 -8.71 -28.30 2.78
C GLU A 152 -8.86 -29.46 3.76
N LEU A 153 -8.88 -30.68 3.23
CA LEU A 153 -8.94 -31.91 3.99
C LEU A 153 -7.54 -32.52 4.18
N PRO A 154 -7.38 -33.50 5.10
CA PRO A 154 -6.11 -34.16 5.29
C PRO A 154 -5.55 -34.80 4.00
N PRO A 155 -4.25 -34.88 3.84
CA PRO A 155 -3.63 -35.60 2.71
C PRO A 155 -4.10 -37.04 2.63
N GLY A 156 -4.37 -37.52 1.40
CA GLY A 156 -4.93 -38.85 1.15
C GLY A 156 -6.46 -38.89 1.04
N THR A 157 -7.14 -37.76 1.27
CA THR A 157 -8.60 -37.68 1.07
C THR A 157 -8.97 -37.82 -0.40
N LYS A 158 -10.02 -38.60 -0.69
CA LYS A 158 -10.54 -38.82 -2.03
C LYS A 158 -11.43 -37.66 -2.49
N LEU A 159 -11.58 -37.52 -3.80
CA LEU A 159 -12.40 -36.45 -4.40
C LEU A 159 -13.86 -36.48 -3.92
N GLU A 160 -14.46 -37.68 -3.79
CA GLU A 160 -15.83 -37.81 -3.31
C GLU A 160 -16.02 -37.35 -1.87
N GLN A 161 -15.01 -37.60 -1.02
CA GLN A 161 -15.03 -37.13 0.37
C GLN A 161 -14.90 -35.60 0.44
N THR A 162 -14.08 -35.03 -0.44
CA THR A 162 -13.94 -33.58 -0.55
C THR A 162 -15.21 -32.92 -1.08
N LEU A 163 -15.88 -33.57 -2.04
CA LEU A 163 -17.17 -33.11 -2.53
C LEU A 163 -18.24 -33.12 -1.42
N ALA A 164 -18.32 -34.21 -0.65
CA ALA A 164 -19.25 -34.31 0.48
C ALA A 164 -18.98 -33.23 1.55
N ALA A 165 -17.71 -32.99 1.87
CA ALA A 165 -17.32 -31.93 2.80
C ALA A 165 -17.66 -30.54 2.27
N ALA A 166 -17.38 -30.26 1.00
CA ALA A 166 -17.72 -29.00 0.34
C ALA A 166 -19.24 -28.76 0.34
N GLU A 167 -20.04 -29.83 0.12
CA GLU A 167 -21.50 -29.72 0.17
C GLU A 167 -22.02 -29.43 1.59
N GLN A 168 -21.42 -30.01 2.63
CA GLN A 168 -21.73 -29.65 4.02
C GLN A 168 -21.45 -28.18 4.32
N VAL A 169 -20.31 -27.68 3.85
CA VAL A 169 -19.96 -26.26 3.95
C VAL A 169 -20.98 -25.41 3.21
N ARG A 170 -21.32 -25.76 1.96
CA ARG A 170 -22.31 -25.04 1.14
C ARG A 170 -23.66 -24.94 1.83
N GLN A 171 -24.14 -26.01 2.43
CA GLN A 171 -25.43 -26.02 3.14
C GLN A 171 -25.45 -25.13 4.38
N ARG A 172 -24.31 -24.98 5.08
CA ARG A 172 -24.20 -24.03 6.18
C ARG A 172 -24.16 -22.57 5.70
N LEU A 173 -23.44 -22.32 4.61
CA LEU A 173 -23.32 -20.99 4.02
C LEU A 173 -24.63 -20.45 3.47
N LEU A 174 -25.50 -21.30 2.92
CA LEU A 174 -26.85 -20.92 2.44
C LEU A 174 -27.79 -20.41 3.54
N LYS A 175 -27.44 -20.63 4.82
CA LYS A 175 -28.23 -20.14 5.97
C LYS A 175 -27.79 -18.72 6.41
N ILE A 176 -26.74 -18.18 5.81
CA ILE A 176 -26.22 -16.84 6.12
C ILE A 176 -26.88 -15.84 5.17
N ASP A 177 -27.47 -14.81 5.75
CA ASP A 177 -28.10 -13.73 4.97
C ASP A 177 -27.08 -13.04 4.07
N HIS A 178 -27.57 -12.48 2.95
CA HIS A 178 -26.78 -11.76 1.96
C HIS A 178 -25.85 -12.59 1.07
N ILE A 179 -25.91 -13.93 1.13
CA ILE A 179 -25.25 -14.83 0.17
C ILE A 179 -26.29 -15.26 -0.87
N HIS A 180 -26.09 -14.91 -2.15
CA HIS A 180 -27.02 -15.24 -3.23
C HIS A 180 -26.64 -16.52 -3.95
N ASP A 181 -25.40 -16.59 -4.43
CA ASP A 181 -24.91 -17.70 -5.24
C ASP A 181 -23.63 -18.25 -4.65
N ILE A 182 -23.46 -19.57 -4.77
CA ILE A 182 -22.28 -20.28 -4.33
C ILE A 182 -21.77 -21.14 -5.49
N TYR A 183 -20.64 -20.76 -6.06
CA TYR A 183 -19.94 -21.57 -7.04
C TYR A 183 -18.91 -22.46 -6.31
N THR A 184 -19.04 -23.78 -6.45
CA THR A 184 -18.15 -24.74 -5.79
C THR A 184 -17.27 -25.44 -6.81
N ALA A 185 -15.94 -25.30 -6.65
CA ALA A 185 -14.93 -26.03 -7.40
C ALA A 185 -14.22 -27.01 -6.48
N VAL A 186 -14.23 -28.31 -6.84
CA VAL A 186 -13.61 -29.38 -6.05
C VAL A 186 -12.47 -30.02 -6.83
N GLY A 187 -11.32 -30.23 -6.20
CA GLY A 187 -10.13 -30.78 -6.84
C GLY A 187 -9.39 -29.80 -7.75
N ALA A 188 -9.95 -28.63 -7.99
CA ALA A 188 -9.28 -27.57 -8.73
C ALA A 188 -8.36 -26.78 -7.79
N GLY A 189 -7.21 -26.38 -8.31
CA GLY A 189 -6.39 -25.36 -7.64
C GLY A 189 -7.19 -24.07 -7.43
N SER A 190 -6.83 -23.32 -6.43
CA SER A 190 -7.47 -22.04 -6.12
C SER A 190 -7.57 -21.16 -7.37
N ALA A 191 -8.76 -20.89 -7.85
CA ALA A 191 -9.02 -19.83 -8.83
C ALA A 191 -8.91 -18.44 -8.20
N GLY A 192 -8.08 -18.30 -7.16
CA GLY A 192 -7.90 -17.09 -6.39
C GLY A 192 -6.70 -16.27 -6.86
N ALA A 193 -6.79 -14.99 -6.59
CA ALA A 193 -5.86 -13.95 -6.98
C ALA A 193 -4.48 -13.99 -6.28
N ASP A 194 -4.09 -15.08 -5.66
CA ASP A 194 -2.75 -15.20 -5.07
C ASP A 194 -1.75 -15.72 -6.12
N PRO A 195 -0.91 -14.84 -6.70
CA PRO A 195 0.08 -15.23 -7.71
C PRO A 195 1.18 -16.13 -7.15
N PHE A 196 1.25 -16.32 -5.82
CA PHE A 196 2.25 -17.13 -5.15
C PHE A 196 1.76 -18.54 -4.80
N SER A 197 0.46 -18.80 -4.82
CA SER A 197 -0.09 -20.15 -4.68
C SER A 197 -0.11 -20.82 -6.04
N GLY A 198 0.80 -21.77 -6.27
CA GLY A 198 0.81 -22.57 -7.50
C GLY A 198 -0.55 -23.26 -7.72
N ASN A 199 -1.06 -23.22 -8.95
CA ASN A 199 -2.28 -23.91 -9.39
C ASN A 199 -2.06 -25.43 -9.45
N PHE A 200 -1.96 -26.09 -8.30
CA PHE A 200 -1.90 -27.55 -8.26
C PHE A 200 -3.30 -28.12 -8.08
N VAL A 201 -3.69 -29.01 -8.99
CA VAL A 201 -4.90 -29.80 -8.85
C VAL A 201 -4.70 -30.80 -7.71
N GLU A 202 -5.43 -30.61 -6.60
CA GLU A 202 -5.39 -31.50 -5.44
C GLU A 202 -6.79 -31.94 -5.06
N ALA A 203 -7.04 -33.26 -5.13
CA ALA A 203 -8.35 -33.85 -4.82
C ALA A 203 -8.91 -33.48 -3.43
N ARG A 204 -8.04 -33.15 -2.47
CA ARG A 204 -8.37 -32.81 -1.08
C ARG A 204 -8.75 -31.34 -0.86
N LYS A 205 -8.75 -30.51 -1.89
CA LYS A 205 -9.07 -29.09 -1.80
C LYS A 205 -10.38 -28.77 -2.52
N ALA A 206 -11.14 -27.85 -1.94
CA ALA A 206 -12.31 -27.26 -2.55
C ALA A 206 -12.33 -25.74 -2.32
N THR A 207 -12.85 -25.02 -3.30
CA THR A 207 -13.03 -23.56 -3.23
C THR A 207 -14.48 -23.24 -3.52
N LEU A 208 -15.12 -22.55 -2.58
CA LEU A 208 -16.48 -22.04 -2.73
C LEU A 208 -16.38 -20.52 -2.94
N THR A 209 -16.76 -20.05 -4.11
CA THR A 209 -16.85 -18.61 -4.42
C THR A 209 -18.28 -18.16 -4.15
N LEU A 210 -18.42 -17.17 -3.28
CA LEU A 210 -19.69 -16.67 -2.79
C LEU A 210 -19.97 -15.32 -3.45
N GLN A 211 -21.17 -15.18 -4.01
CA GLN A 211 -21.70 -13.92 -4.49
C GLN A 211 -22.54 -13.28 -3.39
N LEU A 212 -22.16 -12.08 -2.96
CA LEU A 212 -22.85 -11.33 -1.91
C LEU A 212 -23.83 -10.32 -2.51
N SER A 213 -24.83 -9.91 -1.71
CA SER A 213 -25.72 -8.80 -2.06
C SER A 213 -24.95 -7.53 -2.44
N PRO A 214 -25.54 -6.63 -3.24
CA PRO A 214 -24.95 -5.35 -3.58
C PRO A 214 -24.63 -4.51 -2.33
N ARG A 215 -23.64 -3.64 -2.44
CA ARG A 215 -23.34 -2.65 -1.40
C ARG A 215 -24.57 -1.80 -1.09
N GLY A 216 -24.75 -1.47 0.18
CA GLY A 216 -25.92 -0.72 0.65
C GLY A 216 -27.09 -1.58 1.08
N GLU A 217 -27.17 -2.83 0.61
CA GLU A 217 -28.17 -3.82 1.03
C GLU A 217 -27.62 -4.84 2.02
N ARG A 218 -26.34 -4.75 2.34
CA ARG A 218 -25.64 -5.66 3.24
C ARG A 218 -24.66 -4.93 4.19
N PRO A 219 -24.34 -5.54 5.32
CA PRO A 219 -23.21 -5.10 6.15
C PRO A 219 -21.89 -5.23 5.37
N LYS A 220 -20.82 -4.63 5.88
CA LYS A 220 -19.48 -4.74 5.27
C LYS A 220 -19.08 -6.21 5.11
N LYS A 221 -18.37 -6.53 4.01
CA LYS A 221 -17.88 -7.89 3.69
C LYS A 221 -17.21 -8.58 4.89
N GLN A 222 -16.38 -7.85 5.64
CA GLN A 222 -15.67 -8.38 6.80
C GLN A 222 -16.61 -8.91 7.90
N VAL A 223 -17.79 -8.31 8.07
CA VAL A 223 -18.81 -8.78 9.03
C VAL A 223 -19.40 -10.10 8.57
N ILE A 224 -19.71 -10.22 7.28
CA ILE A 224 -20.23 -11.47 6.69
C ILE A 224 -19.17 -12.57 6.76
N GLU A 225 -17.91 -12.25 6.47
CA GLU A 225 -16.80 -13.20 6.59
C GLU A 225 -16.59 -13.68 8.04
N ALA A 226 -16.79 -12.81 9.02
CA ALA A 226 -16.78 -13.21 10.44
C ALA A 226 -17.93 -14.17 10.78
N GLN A 227 -19.14 -13.93 10.24
CA GLN A 227 -20.28 -14.86 10.36
C GLN A 227 -19.98 -16.20 9.70
N ILE A 228 -19.37 -16.20 8.50
CA ILE A 228 -18.94 -17.42 7.82
C ILE A 228 -17.95 -18.20 8.67
N ARG A 229 -16.92 -17.54 9.24
CA ARG A 229 -15.96 -18.20 10.13
C ARG A 229 -16.65 -18.84 11.34
N ALA A 230 -17.56 -18.13 11.98
CA ALA A 230 -18.33 -18.65 13.10
C ALA A 230 -19.20 -19.86 12.73
N ALA A 231 -19.85 -19.83 11.55
CA ALA A 231 -20.68 -20.94 11.08
C ALA A 231 -19.88 -22.21 10.70
N LEU A 232 -18.59 -22.05 10.38
CA LEU A 232 -17.72 -23.17 9.99
C LEU A 232 -16.85 -23.70 11.14
N GLN A 233 -16.80 -23.02 12.27
CA GLN A 233 -15.92 -23.35 13.39
C GLN A 233 -16.14 -24.78 13.96
N ASP A 234 -17.39 -25.26 13.92
CA ASP A 234 -17.80 -26.56 14.48
C ASP A 234 -17.64 -27.73 13.49
N LEU A 235 -17.06 -27.53 12.30
CA LEU A 235 -16.85 -28.60 11.34
C LEU A 235 -15.54 -29.33 11.60
N PRO A 236 -15.56 -30.60 12.10
CA PRO A 236 -14.35 -31.32 12.41
C PRO A 236 -13.65 -31.85 11.16
N GLY A 237 -12.35 -32.08 11.26
CA GLY A 237 -11.57 -32.78 10.24
C GLY A 237 -11.24 -32.00 8.98
N MET A 238 -11.58 -30.71 8.90
CA MET A 238 -11.23 -29.86 7.77
C MET A 238 -10.54 -28.56 8.22
N ARG A 239 -9.68 -28.06 7.37
CA ARG A 239 -9.12 -26.70 7.47
C ARG A 239 -9.88 -25.81 6.53
N TYR A 240 -10.19 -24.60 6.92
CA TYR A 240 -10.86 -23.64 6.06
C TYR A 240 -10.21 -22.27 6.17
N GLY A 241 -10.25 -21.52 5.07
CA GLY A 241 -9.83 -20.12 5.01
C GLY A 241 -10.93 -19.30 4.38
N VAL A 242 -11.24 -18.13 4.93
CA VAL A 242 -12.29 -17.23 4.45
C VAL A 242 -11.67 -15.94 3.95
N GLY A 243 -11.99 -15.55 2.71
CA GLY A 243 -11.48 -14.38 2.02
C GLY A 243 -10.98 -14.73 0.63
N LEU A 244 -10.84 -13.74 -0.24
CA LEU A 244 -10.35 -13.93 -1.62
C LEU A 244 -8.88 -14.37 -1.69
N GLY A 245 -8.19 -14.43 -0.54
CA GLY A 245 -6.76 -14.77 -0.46
C GLY A 245 -5.85 -13.67 -0.99
N GLY A 246 -6.40 -12.47 -1.14
CA GLY A 246 -5.65 -11.29 -1.51
C GLY A 246 -4.82 -10.71 -0.36
N SER A 247 -4.10 -9.67 -0.66
CA SER A 247 -3.35 -8.88 0.31
C SER A 247 -4.25 -8.43 1.46
N ASN A 248 -3.71 -8.46 2.67
CA ASN A 248 -4.33 -7.97 3.89
C ASN A 248 -5.34 -8.88 4.62
N ASP A 249 -5.57 -10.10 4.14
CA ASP A 249 -6.42 -11.08 4.86
C ASP A 249 -5.61 -12.00 5.77
N LYS A 250 -4.32 -12.17 5.48
CA LYS A 250 -3.43 -13.09 6.19
C LYS A 250 -2.01 -12.52 6.36
N TYR A 251 -1.36 -12.94 7.44
CA TYR A 251 0.09 -12.81 7.61
C TYR A 251 0.76 -14.12 7.24
N VAL A 252 1.81 -14.08 6.44
CA VAL A 252 2.60 -15.25 6.07
C VAL A 252 3.95 -15.19 6.78
N LEU A 253 4.13 -16.07 7.77
CA LEU A 253 5.41 -16.29 8.42
C LEU A 253 6.12 -17.45 7.72
N ALA A 254 7.32 -17.25 7.24
CA ALA A 254 8.15 -18.32 6.68
C ALA A 254 9.39 -18.57 7.52
N LEU A 255 9.61 -19.83 7.85
CA LEU A 255 10.87 -20.30 8.42
C LEU A 255 11.70 -20.98 7.32
N SER A 256 12.97 -20.66 7.22
CA SER A 256 13.88 -21.22 6.22
C SER A 256 15.13 -21.80 6.86
N SER A 257 15.57 -22.98 6.36
CA SER A 257 16.80 -23.63 6.78
C SER A 257 17.35 -24.55 5.69
N GLN A 258 18.67 -24.77 5.73
CA GLN A 258 19.32 -25.82 4.95
C GLN A 258 19.17 -27.20 5.63
N ASP A 259 18.97 -27.21 6.96
CA ASP A 259 18.72 -28.43 7.73
C ASP A 259 17.22 -28.73 7.82
N PRO A 260 16.73 -29.82 7.21
CA PRO A 260 15.33 -30.19 7.21
C PRO A 260 14.83 -30.68 8.58
N HIS A 261 15.70 -31.18 9.46
CA HIS A 261 15.31 -31.64 10.79
C HIS A 261 15.09 -30.44 11.73
N ALA A 262 16.08 -29.55 11.83
CA ALA A 262 15.97 -28.35 12.62
C ALA A 262 14.79 -27.49 12.17
N LEU A 263 14.53 -27.40 10.84
CA LEU A 263 13.38 -26.68 10.30
C LEU A 263 12.05 -27.27 10.76
N ARG A 264 11.92 -28.61 10.76
CA ARG A 264 10.68 -29.28 11.16
C ARG A 264 10.39 -29.13 12.65
N GLU A 265 11.41 -29.29 13.48
CA GLU A 265 11.29 -29.13 14.94
C GLU A 265 10.89 -27.70 15.31
N ALA A 266 11.59 -26.70 14.75
CA ALA A 266 11.28 -25.30 14.95
C ALA A 266 9.86 -24.96 14.44
N ALA A 267 9.49 -25.46 13.27
CA ALA A 267 8.17 -25.24 12.69
C ALA A 267 7.04 -25.82 13.56
N THR A 268 7.22 -27.01 14.13
CA THR A 268 6.23 -27.63 15.02
C THR A 268 6.07 -26.84 16.32
N ALA A 269 7.17 -26.35 16.89
CA ALA A 269 7.14 -25.50 18.10
C ALA A 269 6.43 -24.18 17.83
N VAL A 270 6.77 -23.51 16.73
CA VAL A 270 6.16 -22.23 16.31
C VAL A 270 4.67 -22.41 16.01
N GLU A 271 4.26 -23.46 15.29
CA GLU A 271 2.83 -23.72 14.99
C GLU A 271 1.99 -23.85 16.27
N ARG A 272 2.53 -24.53 17.29
CA ARG A 272 1.86 -24.70 18.57
C ARG A 272 1.61 -23.36 19.29
N GLU A 273 2.62 -22.50 19.30
CA GLU A 273 2.52 -21.18 19.95
C GLU A 273 1.68 -20.20 19.14
N LEU A 274 1.76 -20.22 17.80
CA LEU A 274 0.91 -19.36 16.95
C LEU A 274 -0.56 -19.53 17.27
N ARG A 275 -1.01 -20.75 17.53
CA ARG A 275 -2.42 -21.04 17.85
C ARG A 275 -2.88 -20.50 19.22
N THR A 276 -1.96 -20.01 20.05
CA THR A 276 -2.28 -19.40 21.34
C THR A 276 -2.51 -17.89 21.27
N ILE A 277 -2.23 -17.25 20.13
CA ILE A 277 -2.40 -15.79 19.97
C ILE A 277 -3.90 -15.45 19.93
N PRO A 278 -4.40 -14.61 20.84
CA PRO A 278 -5.81 -14.24 20.86
C PRO A 278 -6.16 -13.27 19.72
N GLY A 279 -7.37 -13.42 19.17
CA GLY A 279 -7.92 -12.48 18.18
C GLY A 279 -7.46 -12.68 16.74
N ILE A 280 -6.61 -13.68 16.46
CA ILE A 280 -6.31 -14.15 15.11
C ILE A 280 -7.37 -15.16 14.66
N GLY A 281 -7.45 -15.36 13.34
CA GLY A 281 -8.27 -16.42 12.74
C GLY A 281 -7.54 -17.76 12.71
N ASN A 282 -7.74 -18.51 11.62
CA ASN A 282 -7.13 -19.82 11.46
C ASN A 282 -5.62 -19.72 11.16
N VAL A 283 -4.85 -20.69 11.69
CA VAL A 283 -3.41 -20.88 11.40
C VAL A 283 -3.26 -22.12 10.54
N THR A 284 -2.85 -21.91 9.29
CA THR A 284 -2.60 -22.99 8.33
C THR A 284 -1.10 -23.16 8.11
N SER A 285 -0.61 -24.39 8.24
CA SER A 285 0.81 -24.71 8.07
C SER A 285 0.97 -25.95 7.19
N LEU A 286 2.04 -25.96 6.42
CA LEU A 286 2.49 -27.16 5.70
C LEU A 286 3.35 -28.07 6.57
N ALA A 287 3.80 -27.61 7.75
CA ALA A 287 4.69 -28.33 8.65
C ALA A 287 4.10 -29.67 9.15
N SER A 288 2.79 -29.68 9.42
CA SER A 288 2.05 -30.82 9.96
C SER A 288 1.38 -31.70 8.90
N LEU A 289 1.56 -31.40 7.60
CA LEU A 289 0.95 -32.17 6.52
C LEU A 289 1.86 -33.35 6.14
N VAL A 290 1.55 -34.51 6.70
CA VAL A 290 2.17 -35.76 6.33
C VAL A 290 1.29 -36.49 5.32
N ARG A 291 1.85 -36.81 4.16
CA ARG A 291 1.16 -37.58 3.12
C ARG A 291 1.44 -39.05 3.34
N PRO A 292 0.43 -39.94 3.44
CA PRO A 292 0.67 -41.37 3.46
C PRO A 292 1.22 -41.81 2.12
N GLU A 293 2.32 -42.56 2.17
CA GLU A 293 3.05 -43.08 1.00
C GLU A 293 3.27 -44.58 1.14
N ILE A 294 3.20 -45.30 0.03
CA ILE A 294 3.67 -46.70 -0.04
C ILE A 294 5.13 -46.65 -0.47
N VAL A 295 6.02 -46.99 0.44
CA VAL A 295 7.45 -47.14 0.16
C VAL A 295 7.76 -48.56 -0.22
N VAL A 296 8.33 -48.73 -1.40
CA VAL A 296 8.75 -50.04 -1.90
C VAL A 296 10.27 -50.16 -1.70
N ARG A 297 10.70 -51.16 -0.89
CA ARG A 297 12.11 -51.44 -0.61
C ARG A 297 12.52 -52.72 -1.30
N PRO A 298 13.26 -52.66 -2.44
CA PRO A 298 13.77 -53.86 -3.10
C PRO A 298 14.77 -54.61 -2.23
N ASP A 299 14.66 -55.95 -2.17
CA ASP A 299 15.71 -56.81 -1.73
C ASP A 299 16.65 -57.06 -2.92
N PHE A 300 17.72 -56.30 -2.97
CA PHE A 300 18.64 -56.33 -4.12
C PHE A 300 19.31 -57.69 -4.35
N ALA A 301 19.59 -58.46 -3.27
CA ALA A 301 20.18 -59.78 -3.40
C ALA A 301 19.20 -60.75 -4.07
N ARG A 302 17.99 -60.83 -3.54
CA ARG A 302 16.95 -61.71 -4.07
C ARG A 302 16.45 -61.27 -5.45
N ALA A 303 16.37 -59.97 -5.71
CA ALA A 303 16.03 -59.43 -7.03
C ALA A 303 17.09 -59.82 -8.07
N ALA A 304 18.39 -59.78 -7.71
CA ALA A 304 19.48 -60.19 -8.60
C ALA A 304 19.43 -61.69 -8.91
N ASP A 305 19.17 -62.54 -7.89
CA ASP A 305 19.06 -64.00 -8.07
C ASP A 305 17.91 -64.37 -9.04
N LEU A 306 16.81 -63.61 -9.01
CA LEU A 306 15.63 -63.84 -9.87
C LEU A 306 15.69 -63.01 -11.17
N GLY A 307 16.76 -62.28 -11.38
CA GLY A 307 16.96 -61.44 -12.57
C GLY A 307 15.96 -60.32 -12.72
N VAL A 308 15.46 -59.79 -11.58
CA VAL A 308 14.54 -58.64 -11.53
C VAL A 308 15.32 -57.36 -11.33
N THR A 309 15.14 -56.38 -12.20
CA THR A 309 15.79 -55.06 -12.10
C THR A 309 14.91 -54.06 -11.32
N SER A 310 15.54 -53.07 -10.67
CA SER A 310 14.82 -51.98 -10.01
C SER A 310 13.95 -51.20 -11.00
N ALA A 311 14.36 -51.07 -12.26
CA ALA A 311 13.60 -50.47 -13.33
C ALA A 311 12.30 -51.26 -13.62
N ALA A 312 12.40 -52.60 -13.70
CA ALA A 312 11.23 -53.45 -13.91
C ALA A 312 10.19 -53.32 -12.77
N ILE A 313 10.68 -53.25 -11.51
CA ILE A 313 9.82 -52.99 -10.35
C ILE A 313 9.13 -51.63 -10.47
N ALA A 314 9.89 -50.57 -10.78
CA ALA A 314 9.37 -49.23 -10.90
C ALA A 314 8.35 -49.07 -12.04
N ASP A 315 8.64 -49.64 -13.21
CA ASP A 315 7.75 -49.59 -14.38
C ASP A 315 6.44 -50.35 -14.13
N THR A 316 6.54 -51.57 -13.54
CA THR A 316 5.35 -52.37 -13.19
C THR A 316 4.44 -51.61 -12.23
N LEU A 317 5.00 -51.06 -11.18
CA LEU A 317 4.23 -50.27 -10.20
C LEU A 317 3.64 -48.99 -10.83
N ARG A 318 4.41 -48.28 -11.61
CA ARG A 318 3.96 -47.08 -12.30
C ARG A 318 2.76 -47.36 -13.18
N VAL A 319 2.88 -48.32 -14.07
CA VAL A 319 1.77 -48.69 -14.99
C VAL A 319 0.56 -49.19 -14.20
N ALA A 320 0.77 -50.03 -13.18
CA ALA A 320 -0.32 -50.56 -12.38
C ALA A 320 -1.08 -49.49 -11.58
N THR A 321 -0.38 -48.47 -11.01
CA THR A 321 -0.98 -47.47 -10.11
C THR A 321 -1.39 -46.19 -10.80
N MET A 322 -0.51 -45.59 -11.60
CA MET A 322 -0.71 -44.28 -12.23
C MET A 322 -1.11 -44.36 -13.70
N GLY A 323 -0.73 -45.44 -14.39
CA GLY A 323 -0.71 -45.54 -15.84
C GLY A 323 0.64 -45.10 -16.40
N ASP A 324 0.79 -45.20 -17.72
CA ASP A 324 2.01 -44.76 -18.39
C ASP A 324 2.06 -43.26 -18.63
N TYR A 325 3.20 -42.71 -19.00
CA TYR A 325 3.35 -41.30 -19.36
C TYR A 325 2.57 -40.96 -20.62
N ASP A 326 2.01 -39.74 -20.69
CA ASP A 326 1.17 -39.27 -21.82
C ASP A 326 1.85 -39.37 -23.18
N ASN A 327 3.18 -39.26 -23.24
CA ASN A 327 3.98 -39.39 -24.45
C ASN A 327 4.20 -40.86 -24.87
N GLN A 328 3.98 -41.83 -23.98
CA GLN A 328 4.16 -43.26 -24.21
C GLN A 328 2.82 -43.99 -24.37
N LEU A 329 1.69 -43.32 -24.07
CA LEU A 329 0.37 -43.90 -24.19
C LEU A 329 0.06 -44.24 -25.66
N ALA A 330 -0.50 -45.42 -25.89
CA ALA A 330 -1.15 -45.76 -27.14
C ALA A 330 -2.32 -44.80 -27.36
N LYS A 331 -2.52 -44.36 -28.62
CA LYS A 331 -3.56 -43.38 -28.99
C LYS A 331 -4.53 -44.00 -29.98
N LEU A 332 -5.80 -43.89 -29.68
CA LEU A 332 -6.86 -44.17 -30.63
C LEU A 332 -7.07 -42.94 -31.52
N ASN A 333 -6.87 -43.10 -32.83
CA ASN A 333 -7.08 -42.07 -33.83
C ASN A 333 -8.56 -42.02 -34.20
N LEU A 334 -9.27 -41.00 -33.79
CA LEU A 334 -10.60 -40.66 -34.28
C LEU A 334 -10.50 -39.64 -35.41
N SER A 335 -11.59 -39.43 -36.16
CA SER A 335 -11.61 -38.48 -37.28
C SER A 335 -11.22 -37.04 -36.89
N GLU A 336 -11.53 -36.64 -35.65
CA GLU A 336 -11.38 -35.26 -35.18
C GLU A 336 -10.27 -35.09 -34.13
N ARG A 337 -9.86 -36.15 -33.42
CA ARG A 337 -8.89 -36.08 -32.35
C ARG A 337 -8.22 -37.43 -32.06
N GLN A 338 -7.06 -37.38 -31.43
CA GLN A 338 -6.42 -38.54 -30.83
C GLN A 338 -6.83 -38.67 -29.35
N VAL A 339 -7.23 -39.87 -28.95
CA VAL A 339 -7.63 -40.18 -27.57
C VAL A 339 -6.56 -41.11 -26.97
N PRO A 340 -5.89 -40.74 -25.87
CA PRO A 340 -4.93 -41.59 -25.19
C PRO A 340 -5.64 -42.78 -24.52
N ILE A 341 -5.03 -43.95 -24.64
CA ILE A 341 -5.51 -45.20 -23.97
C ILE A 341 -4.65 -45.43 -22.74
N MET A 342 -5.24 -45.27 -21.55
CA MET A 342 -4.56 -45.45 -20.28
C MET A 342 -4.96 -46.79 -19.67
N VAL A 343 -3.94 -47.65 -19.39
CA VAL A 343 -4.11 -48.93 -18.72
C VAL A 343 -3.59 -48.80 -17.28
N ARG A 344 -4.44 -49.12 -16.31
CA ARG A 344 -4.09 -49.14 -14.89
C ARG A 344 -5.02 -50.12 -14.12
N LEU A 345 -4.63 -50.46 -12.90
CA LEU A 345 -5.51 -51.22 -12.02
C LEU A 345 -6.75 -50.41 -11.66
N ARG A 346 -7.88 -51.11 -11.38
CA ARG A 346 -9.06 -50.45 -10.84
C ARG A 346 -8.76 -49.77 -9.51
N ASP A 347 -9.56 -48.76 -9.18
CA ASP A 347 -9.33 -47.90 -8.02
C ASP A 347 -9.37 -48.64 -6.68
N ASP A 348 -10.24 -49.67 -6.55
CA ASP A 348 -10.29 -50.58 -5.39
C ASP A 348 -9.02 -51.41 -5.25
N ALA A 349 -8.53 -51.98 -6.36
CA ALA A 349 -7.35 -52.80 -6.38
C ALA A 349 -6.05 -52.01 -6.09
N ARG A 350 -5.99 -50.72 -6.46
CA ARG A 350 -4.84 -49.87 -6.18
C ARG A 350 -4.68 -49.50 -4.70
N GLN A 351 -5.73 -49.65 -3.91
CA GLN A 351 -5.75 -49.35 -2.48
C GLN A 351 -5.47 -50.56 -1.62
N ASP A 352 -5.44 -51.76 -2.20
CA ASP A 352 -5.13 -53.00 -1.51
C ASP A 352 -3.67 -53.32 -1.62
N LEU A 353 -2.92 -53.16 -0.51
CA LEU A 353 -1.49 -53.45 -0.43
C LEU A 353 -1.19 -54.91 -0.77
N SER A 354 -2.07 -55.85 -0.38
CA SER A 354 -1.90 -57.27 -0.64
C SER A 354 -2.01 -57.62 -2.12
N LEU A 355 -2.83 -56.88 -2.88
CA LEU A 355 -2.92 -57.03 -4.33
C LEU A 355 -1.68 -56.45 -5.03
N LEU A 356 -1.12 -55.36 -4.52
CA LEU A 356 0.11 -54.77 -5.05
C LEU A 356 1.29 -55.72 -4.83
N GLU A 357 1.40 -56.44 -3.69
CA GLU A 357 2.41 -57.43 -3.44
C GLU A 357 2.37 -58.63 -4.42
N ARG A 358 1.20 -58.94 -4.95
CA ARG A 358 0.98 -60.02 -5.92
C ARG A 358 1.24 -59.63 -7.36
N LEU A 359 1.55 -58.35 -7.66
CA LEU A 359 1.87 -57.96 -9.02
C LEU A 359 3.03 -58.76 -9.58
N ALA A 360 2.89 -59.17 -10.83
CA ALA A 360 3.93 -59.88 -11.57
C ALA A 360 4.93 -58.88 -12.15
N VAL A 361 6.18 -58.97 -11.73
CA VAL A 361 7.31 -58.18 -12.23
C VAL A 361 8.13 -59.04 -13.18
N PRO A 362 8.56 -58.54 -14.35
CA PRO A 362 9.42 -59.29 -15.26
C PRO A 362 10.77 -59.65 -14.60
N GLY A 363 11.11 -60.96 -14.62
CA GLY A 363 12.39 -61.49 -14.19
C GLY A 363 13.06 -62.32 -15.29
N ALA A 364 14.34 -62.72 -15.12
CA ALA A 364 15.12 -63.43 -16.13
C ALA A 364 14.53 -64.81 -16.48
N HIS A 365 13.89 -65.47 -15.53
CA HIS A 365 13.34 -66.81 -15.68
C HIS A 365 11.79 -66.83 -15.76
N GLY A 366 11.17 -65.69 -15.91
CA GLY A 366 9.70 -65.51 -15.95
C GLY A 366 9.17 -64.49 -14.96
N PRO A 367 7.84 -64.28 -14.89
CA PRO A 367 7.24 -63.28 -13.99
C PRO A 367 7.40 -63.73 -12.51
N VAL A 368 7.88 -62.80 -11.68
CA VAL A 368 8.09 -62.95 -10.23
C VAL A 368 7.12 -62.06 -9.48
N ARG A 369 6.60 -62.51 -8.35
CA ARG A 369 5.72 -61.68 -7.52
C ARG A 369 6.52 -60.55 -6.86
N LEU A 370 5.97 -59.33 -6.86
CA LEU A 370 6.62 -58.15 -6.27
C LEU A 370 7.00 -58.37 -4.79
N GLY A 371 6.12 -59.00 -3.99
CA GLY A 371 6.36 -59.30 -2.57
C GLY A 371 7.51 -60.30 -2.32
N GLU A 372 8.00 -61.04 -3.35
CA GLU A 372 9.16 -61.90 -3.25
C GLU A 372 10.50 -61.15 -3.38
N VAL A 373 10.49 -60.00 -4.04
CA VAL A 373 11.68 -59.20 -4.37
C VAL A 373 11.67 -57.81 -3.76
N ALA A 374 10.58 -57.40 -3.12
CA ALA A 374 10.46 -56.09 -2.48
C ALA A 374 9.49 -56.14 -1.30
N LYS A 375 9.74 -55.33 -0.28
CA LYS A 375 8.85 -55.11 0.86
C LYS A 375 8.08 -53.80 0.66
N LEU A 376 6.77 -53.85 0.82
CA LEU A 376 5.89 -52.69 0.75
C LEU A 376 5.55 -52.24 2.17
N GLU A 377 5.80 -50.99 2.47
CA GLU A 377 5.54 -50.39 3.78
C GLU A 377 4.74 -49.08 3.62
N LEU A 378 3.78 -48.87 4.52
CA LEU A 378 3.15 -47.56 4.66
C LEU A 378 4.09 -46.64 5.45
N ALA A 379 4.48 -45.55 4.83
CA ALA A 379 5.30 -44.50 5.45
C ALA A 379 4.62 -43.13 5.34
N GLY A 380 5.18 -42.14 5.98
CA GLY A 380 4.74 -40.75 5.88
C GLY A 380 5.82 -39.88 5.29
N GLY A 381 5.50 -39.21 4.21
CA GLY A 381 6.36 -38.19 3.59
C GLY A 381 5.79 -36.79 3.68
N PRO A 382 6.59 -35.73 3.49
CA PRO A 382 6.07 -34.38 3.43
C PRO A 382 5.13 -34.22 2.23
N ALA A 383 3.94 -33.67 2.44
CA ALA A 383 2.97 -33.48 1.36
C ALA A 383 3.50 -32.52 0.28
N VAL A 384 4.24 -31.49 0.69
CA VAL A 384 4.88 -30.48 -0.17
C VAL A 384 6.25 -30.13 0.39
N ILE A 385 7.24 -29.96 -0.48
CA ILE A 385 8.55 -29.42 -0.14
C ILE A 385 8.68 -28.06 -0.84
N SER A 386 8.52 -27.00 -0.06
CA SER A 386 8.69 -25.63 -0.53
C SER A 386 10.14 -25.17 -0.40
N ARG A 387 10.59 -24.36 -1.36
CA ARG A 387 11.89 -23.69 -1.31
C ARG A 387 11.75 -22.24 -1.67
N TYR A 388 12.44 -21.41 -0.92
CA TYR A 388 12.60 -19.98 -1.19
C TYR A 388 14.10 -19.68 -1.19
N ASP A 389 14.58 -19.02 -2.23
CA ASP A 389 16.01 -18.73 -2.42
C ASP A 389 16.91 -19.98 -2.22
N ARG A 390 16.51 -21.12 -2.84
CA ARG A 390 17.17 -22.44 -2.79
C ARG A 390 17.18 -23.15 -1.44
N ALA A 391 16.83 -22.48 -0.33
CA ALA A 391 16.68 -23.09 0.97
C ALA A 391 15.28 -23.67 1.16
N ARG A 392 15.14 -24.74 1.94
CA ARG A 392 13.82 -25.26 2.32
C ARG A 392 13.13 -24.27 3.22
N ASN A 393 11.82 -24.07 3.01
CA ASN A 393 11.00 -23.22 3.85
C ASN A 393 9.70 -23.90 4.27
N MET A 394 9.20 -23.47 5.41
CA MET A 394 7.88 -23.82 5.91
C MET A 394 7.10 -22.55 6.19
N ASN A 395 5.95 -22.41 5.52
CA ASN A 395 5.09 -21.24 5.60
C ASN A 395 3.94 -21.50 6.56
N PHE A 396 3.65 -20.50 7.37
CA PHE A 396 2.47 -20.41 8.23
C PHE A 396 1.60 -19.28 7.72
N GLU A 397 0.41 -19.61 7.25
CA GLU A 397 -0.59 -18.63 6.90
C GLU A 397 -1.48 -18.38 8.12
N ILE A 398 -1.47 -17.16 8.60
CA ILE A 398 -2.18 -16.71 9.80
C ILE A 398 -3.24 -15.72 9.37
N GLU A 399 -4.52 -16.08 9.49
CA GLU A 399 -5.61 -15.15 9.23
C GLU A 399 -5.61 -14.04 10.29
N LEU A 400 -5.67 -12.78 9.86
CA LEU A 400 -5.56 -11.62 10.76
C LEU A 400 -6.76 -11.48 11.71
N GLY A 401 -7.91 -12.05 11.35
CA GLY A 401 -9.12 -11.98 12.17
C GLY A 401 -9.59 -10.53 12.37
N THR A 402 -9.58 -10.06 13.62
CA THR A 402 -9.96 -8.69 13.98
C THR A 402 -8.75 -7.75 14.16
N ARG A 403 -7.53 -8.27 13.99
CA ARG A 403 -6.28 -7.54 14.25
C ARG A 403 -5.66 -7.01 12.96
N GLY A 404 -4.84 -5.95 13.08
CA GLY A 404 -4.05 -5.44 11.98
C GLY A 404 -2.80 -6.30 11.69
N LEU A 405 -2.27 -6.21 10.45
CA LEU A 405 -1.07 -6.96 10.06
C LEU A 405 0.12 -6.67 10.98
N ASN A 406 0.37 -5.41 11.32
CA ASN A 406 1.47 -5.04 12.21
C ASN A 406 1.32 -5.62 13.61
N ASP A 407 0.09 -5.60 14.17
CA ASP A 407 -0.17 -6.14 15.51
C ASP A 407 0.07 -7.65 15.57
N VAL A 408 -0.33 -8.37 14.51
CA VAL A 408 -0.10 -9.82 14.41
C VAL A 408 1.38 -10.12 14.22
N THR A 409 2.05 -9.37 13.34
CA THR A 409 3.50 -9.52 13.09
C THR A 409 4.30 -9.30 14.39
N GLU A 410 3.97 -8.26 15.16
CA GLU A 410 4.63 -7.98 16.43
C GLU A 410 4.33 -9.08 17.47
N ALA A 411 3.08 -9.51 17.59
CA ALA A 411 2.70 -10.61 18.49
C ALA A 411 3.44 -11.91 18.15
N VAL A 412 3.59 -12.23 16.86
CA VAL A 412 4.32 -13.41 16.40
C VAL A 412 5.81 -13.30 16.72
N ARG A 413 6.44 -12.14 16.52
CA ARG A 413 7.85 -11.92 16.84
C ARG A 413 8.13 -11.99 18.36
N GLN A 414 7.12 -11.78 19.19
CA GLN A 414 7.24 -11.88 20.66
C GLN A 414 7.15 -13.31 21.19
N LEU A 415 6.71 -14.28 20.38
CA LEU A 415 6.59 -15.68 20.79
C LEU A 415 7.95 -16.27 21.21
N PRO A 416 8.02 -17.04 22.32
CA PRO A 416 9.23 -17.71 22.78
C PRO A 416 9.86 -18.62 21.73
N ALA A 417 9.06 -19.40 21.01
CA ALA A 417 9.55 -20.28 19.93
C ALA A 417 10.16 -19.50 18.76
N VAL A 418 9.70 -18.28 18.50
CA VAL A 418 10.23 -17.41 17.44
C VAL A 418 11.50 -16.69 17.90
N LYS A 419 11.59 -16.29 19.18
CA LYS A 419 12.78 -15.66 19.76
C LYS A 419 13.95 -16.64 19.94
N ASN A 420 13.65 -17.89 20.25
CA ASN A 420 14.64 -18.92 20.55
C ASN A 420 14.87 -19.89 19.38
N LEU A 421 14.78 -19.42 18.13
CA LEU A 421 15.04 -20.23 16.96
C LEU A 421 16.50 -20.71 16.93
N PRO A 422 16.76 -21.96 16.51
CA PRO A 422 18.12 -22.45 16.25
C PRO A 422 18.85 -21.54 15.23
N ALA A 423 20.15 -21.36 15.38
CA ALA A 423 20.95 -20.51 14.50
C ALA A 423 20.90 -20.90 13.01
N SER A 424 20.56 -22.18 12.72
CA SER A 424 20.36 -22.70 11.36
C SER A 424 19.02 -22.33 10.74
N VAL A 425 18.04 -21.82 11.53
CA VAL A 425 16.69 -21.46 11.08
C VAL A 425 16.53 -19.95 11.04
N ARG A 426 16.08 -19.42 9.92
CA ARG A 426 15.85 -17.97 9.73
C ARG A 426 14.39 -17.70 9.48
N ILE A 427 13.94 -16.55 9.96
CA ILE A 427 12.64 -15.98 9.56
C ILE A 427 12.82 -15.23 8.25
N ILE A 428 11.90 -15.44 7.33
CA ILE A 428 11.81 -14.69 6.07
C ILE A 428 10.43 -14.06 6.04
N ASP A 429 10.37 -12.76 5.87
CA ASP A 429 9.12 -12.08 5.59
C ASP A 429 8.75 -12.35 4.13
N ILE A 430 7.54 -12.85 3.88
CA ILE A 430 7.01 -13.18 2.56
C ILE A 430 5.63 -12.54 2.40
N GLY A 431 5.28 -12.18 1.17
CA GLY A 431 3.97 -11.62 0.85
C GLY A 431 3.77 -10.21 1.38
N ASP A 432 2.66 -9.96 2.07
CA ASP A 432 2.29 -8.60 2.50
C ASP A 432 3.26 -7.99 3.51
N ALA A 433 3.88 -8.78 4.37
CA ALA A 433 4.86 -8.30 5.33
C ALA A 433 6.15 -7.80 4.65
N GLU A 434 6.64 -8.55 3.65
CA GLU A 434 7.76 -8.13 2.80
C GLU A 434 7.40 -6.87 2.00
N ALA A 435 6.23 -6.87 1.35
CA ALA A 435 5.75 -5.73 0.58
C ALA A 435 5.57 -4.47 1.43
N MET A 436 5.13 -4.60 2.70
CA MET A 436 5.06 -3.49 3.65
C MET A 436 6.44 -2.95 4.01
N GLY A 437 7.42 -3.82 4.25
CA GLY A 437 8.81 -3.40 4.51
C GLY A 437 9.40 -2.62 3.33
N GLU A 438 9.24 -3.14 2.11
CA GLU A 438 9.64 -2.46 0.88
C GLU A 438 8.90 -1.13 0.70
N LEU A 439 7.58 -1.10 0.99
CA LEU A 439 6.74 0.09 0.88
C LEU A 439 7.25 1.22 1.78
N PHE A 440 7.45 0.96 3.06
CA PHE A 440 7.89 2.01 3.99
C PHE A 440 9.31 2.50 3.68
N THR A 441 10.22 1.59 3.37
CA THR A 441 11.60 1.95 3.02
C THR A 441 11.64 2.75 1.72
N GLY A 442 10.98 2.27 0.69
CA GLY A 442 10.89 2.94 -0.60
C GLY A 442 10.19 4.29 -0.51
N PHE A 443 9.09 4.36 0.25
CA PHE A 443 8.36 5.60 0.50
C PHE A 443 9.20 6.63 1.25
N ALA A 444 9.90 6.23 2.31
CA ALA A 444 10.77 7.13 3.07
C ALA A 444 11.89 7.71 2.19
N LEU A 445 12.50 6.87 1.35
CA LEU A 445 13.53 7.30 0.40
C LEU A 445 12.97 8.23 -0.66
N ALA A 446 11.80 7.91 -1.25
CA ALA A 446 11.14 8.74 -2.25
C ALA A 446 10.72 10.09 -1.67
N MET A 447 10.21 10.12 -0.44
CA MET A 447 9.82 11.34 0.26
C MET A 447 11.05 12.23 0.55
N LEU A 448 12.15 11.64 1.05
CA LEU A 448 13.40 12.37 1.31
C LEU A 448 13.96 12.94 0.02
N THR A 449 14.02 12.14 -1.04
CA THR A 449 14.48 12.58 -2.37
C THR A 449 13.56 13.67 -2.92
N GLY A 450 12.25 13.53 -2.77
CA GLY A 450 11.27 14.53 -3.16
C GLY A 450 11.48 15.87 -2.45
N ILE A 451 11.68 15.86 -1.13
CA ILE A 451 11.98 17.07 -0.34
C ILE A 451 13.29 17.73 -0.83
N LEU A 452 14.32 16.93 -1.08
CA LEU A 452 15.59 17.44 -1.61
C LEU A 452 15.42 18.08 -3.00
N CYS A 453 14.67 17.43 -3.89
CA CYS A 453 14.37 17.97 -5.22
C CYS A 453 13.56 19.26 -5.14
N ILE A 454 12.55 19.34 -4.26
CA ILE A 454 11.81 20.60 -4.01
C ILE A 454 12.77 21.69 -3.55
N TYR A 455 13.62 21.37 -2.57
CA TYR A 455 14.59 22.35 -2.05
C TYR A 455 15.50 22.89 -3.17
N ILE A 456 16.06 22.01 -4.02
CA ILE A 456 16.90 22.41 -5.16
C ILE A 456 16.13 23.30 -6.13
N VAL A 457 14.92 22.91 -6.51
CA VAL A 457 14.08 23.71 -7.42
C VAL A 457 13.79 25.10 -6.84
N LEU A 458 13.46 25.17 -5.54
CA LEU A 458 13.18 26.43 -4.88
C LEU A 458 14.46 27.32 -4.76
N VAL A 459 15.62 26.74 -4.47
CA VAL A 459 16.90 27.46 -4.45
C VAL A 459 17.19 28.08 -5.81
N LEU A 460 17.03 27.31 -6.88
CA LEU A 460 17.24 27.80 -8.25
C LEU A 460 16.28 28.93 -8.61
N LEU A 461 15.05 28.85 -8.13
CA LEU A 461 14.00 29.84 -8.44
C LEU A 461 14.20 31.13 -7.66
N PHE A 462 14.32 31.05 -6.33
CA PHE A 462 14.43 32.24 -5.47
C PHE A 462 15.85 32.80 -5.43
N LYS A 463 16.85 32.06 -5.94
CA LYS A 463 18.27 32.41 -5.87
C LYS A 463 18.72 32.66 -4.41
N ASP A 464 18.13 31.91 -3.49
CA ASP A 464 18.33 32.02 -2.05
C ASP A 464 18.33 30.61 -1.43
N PHE A 465 19.25 30.36 -0.48
CA PHE A 465 19.36 29.05 0.20
C PHE A 465 18.47 28.94 1.43
N LEU A 466 18.05 30.04 2.06
CA LEU A 466 17.33 30.01 3.33
C LEU A 466 15.80 30.07 3.14
N GLN A 467 15.31 30.84 2.17
CA GLN A 467 13.88 31.00 1.92
C GLN A 467 13.14 29.67 1.59
N PRO A 468 13.74 28.71 0.88
CA PRO A 468 13.12 27.40 0.70
C PRO A 468 12.81 26.66 2.00
N ALA A 469 13.59 26.86 3.07
CA ALA A 469 13.30 26.26 4.37
C ALA A 469 11.98 26.76 4.98
N THR A 470 11.64 28.04 4.77
CA THR A 470 10.35 28.59 5.18
C THR A 470 9.18 27.87 4.50
N ILE A 471 9.31 27.63 3.21
CA ILE A 471 8.29 26.95 2.41
C ILE A 471 8.14 25.49 2.86
N LEU A 472 9.25 24.79 3.05
CA LEU A 472 9.27 23.39 3.47
C LEU A 472 8.73 23.17 4.89
N ALA A 473 8.76 24.19 5.76
CA ALA A 473 8.20 24.09 7.11
C ALA A 473 6.69 23.78 7.14
N ALA A 474 5.96 24.00 6.05
CA ALA A 474 4.56 23.63 5.92
C ALA A 474 4.32 22.12 5.72
N LEU A 475 5.33 21.36 5.24
CA LEU A 475 5.20 19.94 4.94
C LEU A 475 4.88 19.08 6.17
N PRO A 476 5.65 19.17 7.27
CA PRO A 476 5.35 18.38 8.46
C PRO A 476 3.94 18.62 8.99
N LEU A 477 3.46 19.85 8.91
CA LEU A 477 2.14 20.23 9.40
C LEU A 477 1.00 19.66 8.55
N SER A 478 1.21 19.54 7.24
CA SER A 478 0.23 18.96 6.33
C SER A 478 0.05 17.45 6.55
N LEU A 479 1.13 16.73 6.85
CA LEU A 479 1.09 15.30 7.16
C LEU A 479 0.22 15.01 8.38
N GLY A 480 0.30 15.85 9.41
CA GLY A 480 -0.53 15.72 10.61
C GLY A 480 -2.02 15.72 10.31
N GLY A 481 -2.46 16.60 9.44
CA GLY A 481 -3.87 16.65 9.01
C GLY A 481 -4.33 15.41 8.25
N ALA A 482 -3.46 14.80 7.47
CA ALA A 482 -3.77 13.56 6.78
C ALA A 482 -4.02 12.40 7.76
N PHE A 483 -3.19 12.26 8.80
CA PHE A 483 -3.39 11.24 9.84
C PHE A 483 -4.68 11.45 10.62
N VAL A 484 -4.98 12.70 11.00
CA VAL A 484 -6.25 13.05 11.64
C VAL A 484 -7.44 12.73 10.73
N GLY A 485 -7.36 13.06 9.44
CA GLY A 485 -8.41 12.76 8.47
C GLY A 485 -8.66 11.26 8.31
N LEU A 486 -7.60 10.44 8.23
CA LEU A 486 -7.69 8.98 8.18
C LEU A 486 -8.33 8.40 9.44
N LEU A 487 -7.96 8.90 10.62
CA LEU A 487 -8.51 8.44 11.90
C LEU A 487 -10.00 8.75 12.02
N ILE A 488 -10.42 9.99 11.73
CA ILE A 488 -11.83 10.41 11.79
C ILE A 488 -12.69 9.59 10.82
N ALA A 489 -12.17 9.32 9.61
CA ALA A 489 -12.90 8.56 8.60
C ALA A 489 -12.77 7.02 8.79
N ASN A 490 -12.06 6.56 9.81
CA ASN A 490 -11.78 5.15 10.09
C ASN A 490 -11.24 4.40 8.86
N LYS A 491 -10.20 4.99 8.23
CA LYS A 491 -9.52 4.46 7.06
C LYS A 491 -8.14 3.93 7.42
N SER A 492 -7.67 2.93 6.68
CA SER A 492 -6.36 2.30 6.92
C SER A 492 -5.19 3.17 6.41
N PHE A 493 -4.08 3.08 7.14
CA PHE A 493 -2.79 3.57 6.70
C PHE A 493 -2.14 2.50 5.81
N SER A 494 -2.24 2.68 4.51
CA SER A 494 -1.93 1.67 3.48
C SER A 494 -1.31 2.33 2.25
N MET A 495 -0.89 1.54 1.27
CA MET A 495 -0.27 2.06 0.04
C MET A 495 -1.04 3.24 -0.61
N PRO A 496 -2.38 3.21 -0.76
CA PRO A 496 -3.11 4.36 -1.31
C PRO A 496 -3.03 5.62 -0.44
N SER A 497 -3.05 5.50 0.88
CA SER A 497 -2.90 6.66 1.76
C SER A 497 -1.51 7.28 1.66
N LEU A 498 -0.45 6.47 1.46
CA LEU A 498 0.91 6.96 1.19
C LEU A 498 1.00 7.72 -0.15
N ILE A 499 0.30 7.24 -1.19
CA ILE A 499 0.15 7.99 -2.45
C ILE A 499 -0.51 9.36 -2.17
N GLY A 500 -1.55 9.39 -1.35
CA GLY A 500 -2.21 10.61 -0.89
C GLY A 500 -1.25 11.56 -0.16
N LEU A 501 -0.35 11.04 0.69
CA LEU A 501 0.66 11.85 1.38
C LEU A 501 1.67 12.48 0.43
N ILE A 502 2.15 11.74 -0.59
CA ILE A 502 3.03 12.29 -1.62
C ILE A 502 2.33 13.40 -2.39
N MET A 503 1.07 13.17 -2.79
CA MET A 503 0.28 14.19 -3.48
C MET A 503 0.08 15.44 -2.62
N LEU A 504 -0.24 15.25 -1.34
CA LEU A 504 -0.41 16.32 -0.36
C LEU A 504 0.88 17.15 -0.19
N MET A 505 2.04 16.50 -0.17
CA MET A 505 3.34 17.18 -0.03
C MET A 505 3.56 18.22 -1.14
N GLY A 506 3.25 17.86 -2.38
CA GLY A 506 3.35 18.79 -3.51
C GLY A 506 2.34 19.92 -3.45
N VAL A 507 1.12 19.64 -3.00
CA VAL A 507 0.05 20.65 -2.92
C VAL A 507 0.24 21.60 -1.75
N ALA A 508 0.71 21.10 -0.61
CA ALA A 508 0.97 21.93 0.58
C ALA A 508 2.05 22.97 0.32
N THR A 509 3.12 22.59 -0.38
CA THR A 509 4.21 23.52 -0.74
C THR A 509 3.74 24.66 -1.64
N LYS A 510 2.78 24.42 -2.55
CA LYS A 510 2.22 25.44 -3.43
C LYS A 510 1.66 26.63 -2.66
N ASN A 511 0.89 26.38 -1.60
CA ASN A 511 0.29 27.45 -0.80
C ASN A 511 1.35 28.34 -0.14
N SER A 512 2.39 27.71 0.38
CA SER A 512 3.51 28.42 1.01
C SER A 512 4.38 29.18 0.01
N ILE A 513 4.61 28.61 -1.19
CA ILE A 513 5.35 29.29 -2.28
C ILE A 513 4.66 30.61 -2.62
N LEU A 514 3.35 30.58 -2.91
CA LEU A 514 2.60 31.77 -3.30
C LEU A 514 2.60 32.88 -2.24
N LEU A 515 2.62 32.52 -0.96
CA LEU A 515 2.63 33.48 0.14
C LEU A 515 4.03 34.09 0.32
N VAL A 516 5.07 33.24 0.36
CA VAL A 516 6.46 33.67 0.58
C VAL A 516 6.97 34.49 -0.60
N GLU A 517 6.69 34.06 -1.83
CA GLU A 517 7.07 34.79 -3.04
C GLU A 517 6.50 36.22 -3.03
N TYR A 518 5.19 36.35 -2.76
CA TYR A 518 4.57 37.67 -2.71
C TYR A 518 5.22 38.55 -1.63
N ALA A 519 5.51 38.02 -0.44
CA ALA A 519 6.18 38.77 0.61
C ALA A 519 7.60 39.23 0.19
N ILE A 520 8.35 38.39 -0.54
CA ILE A 520 9.68 38.74 -1.06
C ILE A 520 9.56 39.85 -2.13
N VAL A 521 8.63 39.72 -3.07
CA VAL A 521 8.40 40.71 -4.14
C VAL A 521 7.98 42.06 -3.53
N ALA A 522 7.05 42.05 -2.55
CA ALA A 522 6.59 43.28 -1.86
C ALA A 522 7.76 44.00 -1.14
N ARG A 523 8.70 43.27 -0.55
CA ARG A 523 9.91 43.86 0.06
C ARG A 523 10.86 44.44 -0.98
N ARG A 524 11.14 43.68 -2.08
CA ARG A 524 12.16 44.06 -3.08
C ARG A 524 11.67 45.19 -4.02
N GLU A 525 10.44 45.13 -4.48
CA GLU A 525 9.93 46.06 -5.51
C GLU A 525 9.16 47.25 -4.92
N GLN A 526 8.45 47.02 -3.80
CA GLN A 526 7.60 48.07 -3.20
C GLN A 526 8.26 48.69 -1.95
N GLY A 527 9.46 48.23 -1.53
CA GLY A 527 10.18 48.77 -0.39
C GLY A 527 9.44 48.65 0.96
N MET A 528 8.50 47.69 1.07
CA MET A 528 7.72 47.50 2.29
C MET A 528 8.59 46.91 3.41
N SER A 529 8.30 47.31 4.65
CA SER A 529 8.89 46.65 5.81
C SER A 529 8.47 45.19 5.90
N ARG A 530 9.26 44.34 6.57
CA ARG A 530 8.96 42.91 6.74
C ARG A 530 7.55 42.65 7.27
N TRP A 531 7.14 43.43 8.26
CA TRP A 531 5.83 43.30 8.88
C TRP A 531 4.68 43.65 7.90
N GLU A 532 4.80 44.77 7.22
CA GLU A 532 3.82 45.22 6.24
C GLU A 532 3.73 44.28 5.05
N ALA A 533 4.86 43.82 4.52
CA ALA A 533 4.91 42.87 3.42
C ALA A 533 4.25 41.54 3.75
N LEU A 534 4.44 40.99 4.97
CA LEU A 534 3.79 39.74 5.42
C LEU A 534 2.28 39.94 5.59
N LEU A 535 1.83 41.07 6.18
CA LEU A 535 0.42 41.31 6.34
C LEU A 535 -0.28 41.55 4.99
N ASP A 536 0.34 42.27 4.08
CA ASP A 536 -0.16 42.47 2.73
C ASP A 536 -0.22 41.18 1.92
N ALA A 537 0.82 40.33 2.04
CA ALA A 537 0.86 38.98 1.44
C ALA A 537 -0.29 38.11 1.97
N CYS A 538 -0.49 38.07 3.29
CA CYS A 538 -1.59 37.31 3.90
C CYS A 538 -2.95 37.83 3.45
N HIS A 539 -3.15 39.14 3.40
CA HIS A 539 -4.40 39.75 2.97
C HIS A 539 -4.76 39.41 1.51
N LYS A 540 -3.79 39.55 0.58
CA LYS A 540 -4.02 39.35 -0.85
C LYS A 540 -4.05 37.88 -1.26
N ARG A 541 -3.32 37.02 -0.56
CA ARG A 541 -3.17 35.58 -0.93
C ARG A 541 -4.12 34.66 -0.17
N ALA A 542 -4.75 35.07 0.92
CA ALA A 542 -5.66 34.21 1.68
C ALA A 542 -6.83 33.69 0.82
N ARG A 543 -7.49 34.60 0.06
CA ARG A 543 -8.64 34.24 -0.79
C ARG A 543 -8.26 33.23 -1.89
N PRO A 544 -7.21 33.42 -2.71
CA PRO A 544 -6.73 32.43 -3.69
C PRO A 544 -6.42 31.07 -3.09
N ILE A 545 -5.72 31.04 -1.95
CA ILE A 545 -5.32 29.80 -1.27
C ILE A 545 -6.56 29.03 -0.82
N ILE A 546 -7.52 29.67 -0.16
CA ILE A 546 -8.76 29.03 0.28
C ILE A 546 -9.59 28.54 -0.91
N MET A 547 -9.71 29.31 -1.98
CA MET A 547 -10.45 28.92 -3.19
C MET A 547 -9.85 27.65 -3.82
N THR A 548 -8.53 27.59 -3.95
CA THR A 548 -7.87 26.41 -4.53
C THR A 548 -8.00 25.19 -3.63
N THR A 549 -7.92 25.35 -2.32
CA THR A 549 -8.10 24.25 -1.35
C THR A 549 -9.52 23.70 -1.39
N LEU A 550 -10.52 24.56 -1.41
CA LEU A 550 -11.93 24.16 -1.51
C LEU A 550 -12.20 23.43 -2.83
N ALA A 551 -11.69 23.95 -3.96
CA ALA A 551 -11.84 23.31 -5.26
C ALA A 551 -11.23 21.90 -5.29
N MET A 552 -10.02 21.73 -4.74
CA MET A 552 -9.35 20.43 -4.69
C MET A 552 -10.03 19.47 -3.71
N GLY A 553 -10.44 19.96 -2.53
CA GLY A 553 -11.18 19.16 -1.55
C GLY A 553 -12.52 18.68 -2.12
N ALA A 554 -13.26 19.56 -2.80
CA ALA A 554 -14.50 19.19 -3.48
C ALA A 554 -14.30 18.18 -4.60
N GLY A 555 -13.21 18.30 -5.37
CA GLY A 555 -12.84 17.32 -6.40
C GLY A 555 -12.49 15.94 -5.86
N MET A 556 -11.92 15.86 -4.64
CA MET A 556 -11.59 14.59 -3.98
C MET A 556 -12.75 13.99 -3.18
N LEU A 557 -13.78 14.77 -2.85
CA LEU A 557 -14.91 14.34 -2.01
C LEU A 557 -15.67 13.13 -2.58
N PRO A 558 -16.01 13.05 -3.88
CA PRO A 558 -16.69 11.88 -4.44
C PRO A 558 -15.87 10.60 -4.29
N ILE A 559 -14.53 10.70 -4.41
CA ILE A 559 -13.61 9.56 -4.24
C ILE A 559 -13.53 9.15 -2.77
N ALA A 560 -13.47 10.13 -1.84
CA ALA A 560 -13.41 9.87 -0.41
C ALA A 560 -14.67 9.15 0.10
N VAL A 561 -15.85 9.57 -0.36
CA VAL A 561 -17.16 8.97 -0.03
C VAL A 561 -17.38 7.66 -0.81
N GLY A 562 -16.73 7.48 -1.96
CA GLY A 562 -16.90 6.30 -2.81
C GLY A 562 -18.14 6.33 -3.69
N TRP A 563 -18.61 7.52 -4.07
CA TRP A 563 -19.79 7.69 -4.88
C TRP A 563 -19.57 7.16 -6.30
N GLY A 564 -20.49 6.26 -6.74
CA GLY A 564 -20.49 5.72 -8.10
C GLY A 564 -19.42 4.65 -8.40
N ALA A 565 -18.62 4.23 -7.42
CA ALA A 565 -17.60 3.19 -7.60
C ALA A 565 -18.08 1.83 -7.09
N ALA A 566 -17.85 0.77 -7.86
CA ALA A 566 -18.12 -0.61 -7.45
C ALA A 566 -17.28 -1.00 -6.21
N ASP A 567 -16.02 -0.58 -6.17
CA ASP A 567 -15.16 -0.67 -4.99
C ASP A 567 -14.37 0.63 -4.78
N SER A 568 -14.67 1.34 -3.69
CA SER A 568 -13.99 2.56 -3.29
C SER A 568 -12.92 2.34 -2.23
N SER A 569 -12.79 1.13 -1.69
CA SER A 569 -11.91 0.84 -0.54
C SER A 569 -10.46 1.18 -0.83
N PHE A 570 -9.98 0.95 -2.05
CA PHE A 570 -8.63 1.29 -2.47
C PHE A 570 -8.37 2.81 -2.57
N ARG A 571 -9.31 3.57 -3.16
CA ARG A 571 -9.09 5.00 -3.46
C ARG A 571 -9.50 5.94 -2.32
N SER A 572 -10.45 5.53 -1.49
CA SER A 572 -11.00 6.34 -0.41
C SER A 572 -9.95 6.76 0.63
N PRO A 573 -9.04 5.91 1.11
CA PRO A 573 -7.98 6.33 2.03
C PRO A 573 -7.06 7.41 1.45
N MET A 574 -6.72 7.32 0.15
CA MET A 574 -5.93 8.33 -0.56
C MET A 574 -6.62 9.69 -0.53
N ALA A 575 -7.89 9.73 -0.98
CA ALA A 575 -8.66 10.97 -1.04
C ALA A 575 -8.90 11.58 0.35
N THR A 576 -9.15 10.74 1.35
CA THR A 576 -9.35 11.17 2.74
C THR A 576 -8.08 11.78 3.33
N ALA A 577 -6.91 11.16 3.11
CA ALA A 577 -5.62 11.71 3.53
C ALA A 577 -5.35 13.07 2.91
N VAL A 578 -5.64 13.21 1.60
CA VAL A 578 -5.49 14.49 0.89
C VAL A 578 -6.43 15.56 1.44
N ILE A 579 -7.71 15.28 1.62
CA ILE A 579 -8.69 16.25 2.15
C ILE A 579 -8.29 16.69 3.56
N GLY A 580 -8.00 15.75 4.47
CA GLY A 580 -7.59 16.06 5.84
C GLY A 580 -6.32 16.90 5.88
N GLY A 581 -5.33 16.52 5.08
CA GLY A 581 -4.08 17.26 4.97
C GLY A 581 -4.24 18.64 4.32
N LEU A 582 -5.11 18.79 3.31
CA LEU A 582 -5.40 20.08 2.67
C LEU A 582 -6.04 21.08 3.64
N ILE A 583 -7.04 20.66 4.40
CA ILE A 583 -7.71 21.52 5.39
C ILE A 583 -6.68 22.03 6.40
N THR A 584 -5.93 21.10 6.99
CA THR A 584 -4.94 21.44 8.02
C THR A 584 -3.80 22.27 7.45
N SER A 585 -3.26 21.87 6.28
CA SER A 585 -2.19 22.60 5.59
C SER A 585 -2.61 24.04 5.29
N THR A 586 -3.84 24.26 4.84
CA THR A 586 -4.31 25.61 4.50
C THR A 586 -4.40 26.50 5.74
N VAL A 587 -5.00 26.00 6.82
CA VAL A 587 -5.11 26.76 8.07
C VAL A 587 -3.71 27.05 8.64
N LEU A 588 -2.87 26.02 8.73
CA LEU A 588 -1.54 26.18 9.32
C LEU A 588 -0.57 26.93 8.42
N SER A 589 -0.62 26.77 7.10
CA SER A 589 0.22 27.57 6.20
C SER A 589 -0.11 29.07 6.28
N LEU A 590 -1.39 29.43 6.38
CA LEU A 590 -1.80 30.83 6.50
C LEU A 590 -1.44 31.47 7.84
N LEU A 591 -1.24 30.68 8.91
CA LEU A 591 -0.93 31.20 10.25
C LEU A 591 0.56 30.99 10.65
N VAL A 592 1.11 29.83 10.32
CA VAL A 592 2.44 29.42 10.79
C VAL A 592 3.55 29.85 9.84
N VAL A 593 3.34 29.76 8.51
CA VAL A 593 4.38 30.12 7.52
C VAL A 593 4.86 31.58 7.67
N PRO A 594 3.96 32.59 7.90
CA PRO A 594 4.42 33.95 8.16
C PRO A 594 5.31 34.07 9.40
N ALA A 595 5.02 33.31 10.47
CA ALA A 595 5.84 33.27 11.68
C ALA A 595 7.22 32.60 11.41
N VAL A 596 7.24 31.48 10.69
CA VAL A 596 8.48 30.80 10.27
C VAL A 596 9.35 31.73 9.42
N PHE A 597 8.74 32.48 8.50
CA PHE A 597 9.43 33.45 7.66
C PHE A 597 10.22 34.45 8.51
N THR A 598 9.64 34.94 9.61
CA THR A 598 10.35 35.91 10.49
C THR A 598 11.57 35.29 11.16
N TYR A 599 11.52 34.00 11.55
CA TYR A 599 12.67 33.31 12.14
C TYR A 599 13.77 33.03 11.11
N VAL A 600 13.40 32.62 9.91
CA VAL A 600 14.37 32.35 8.83
C VAL A 600 15.04 33.64 8.39
N ASP A 601 14.31 34.75 8.29
CA ASP A 601 14.84 36.07 7.96
C ASP A 601 15.76 36.58 9.07
N ASP A 602 15.39 36.46 10.37
CA ASP A 602 16.26 36.78 11.50
C ASP A 602 17.56 35.95 11.47
N PHE A 603 17.47 34.67 11.13
CA PHE A 603 18.63 33.79 11.00
C PHE A 603 19.52 34.18 9.81
N GLU A 604 18.92 34.56 8.67
CA GLU A 604 19.63 35.05 7.50
C GLU A 604 20.47 36.31 7.85
N HIS A 605 19.84 37.28 8.51
CA HIS A 605 20.51 38.47 8.96
C HIS A 605 21.63 38.17 9.96
N TRP A 606 21.42 37.23 10.90
CA TRP A 606 22.44 36.81 11.84
C TRP A 606 23.64 36.16 11.12
N VAL A 607 23.39 35.26 10.15
CA VAL A 607 24.47 34.64 9.34
C VAL A 607 25.24 35.69 8.56
N ARG A 608 24.49 36.61 7.87
CA ARG A 608 25.14 37.70 7.11
C ARG A 608 26.02 38.61 8.01
N ARG A 609 25.56 38.93 9.23
CA ARG A 609 26.33 39.67 10.21
C ARG A 609 27.62 38.92 10.61
N LYS A 610 27.51 37.62 10.91
CA LYS A 610 28.67 36.79 11.25
C LYS A 610 29.68 36.66 10.10
N VAL A 611 29.21 36.44 8.88
CA VAL A 611 30.07 36.37 7.68
C VAL A 611 30.76 37.71 7.42
N ARG A 612 30.06 38.86 7.57
CA ARG A 612 30.68 40.19 7.45
C ARG A 612 31.71 40.44 8.52
N GLN A 613 31.47 40.02 9.79
CA GLN A 613 32.45 40.10 10.88
C GLN A 613 33.72 39.28 10.57
N LEU A 614 33.53 38.06 10.04
CA LEU A 614 34.66 37.21 9.61
C LEU A 614 35.44 37.79 8.44
N ARG A 615 34.77 38.52 7.54
CA ARG A 615 35.41 39.23 6.40
C ARG A 615 35.92 40.62 6.73
N ARG A 616 35.83 41.10 8.00
CA ARG A 616 36.23 42.43 8.47
C ARG A 616 35.61 43.59 7.67
N GLN A 617 34.38 43.45 7.17
CA GLN A 617 33.65 44.49 6.45
C GLN A 617 32.89 45.40 7.44
N PRO A 618 32.73 46.71 7.13
CA PRO A 618 32.01 47.64 8.00
C PRO A 618 30.53 47.24 8.16
N PRO A 619 29.88 47.55 9.31
CA PRO A 619 28.46 47.29 9.53
C PRO A 619 27.60 48.09 8.54
N ASP A 620 26.52 47.44 8.04
CA ASP A 620 25.56 48.07 7.17
C ASP A 620 24.59 48.93 7.99
N PRO A 621 24.56 50.24 7.79
CA PRO A 621 23.79 51.13 8.64
C PRO A 621 22.27 50.91 8.52
N HIS A 622 21.78 50.29 7.44
CA HIS A 622 20.36 50.04 7.19
C HIS A 622 19.89 48.61 7.53
N ALA A 623 20.80 47.74 7.98
CA ALA A 623 20.47 46.32 8.24
C ALA A 623 19.46 46.11 9.38
N ASP A 624 19.30 47.05 10.29
CA ASP A 624 18.36 46.99 11.41
C ASP A 624 17.03 47.68 11.09
N ASP A 625 17.01 48.62 10.18
CA ASP A 625 15.77 49.32 9.74
C ASP A 625 14.92 48.44 8.82
N ASP A 626 15.52 47.56 8.03
CA ASP A 626 14.82 46.59 7.18
C ASP A 626 14.05 45.53 7.98
N LEU A 627 14.41 45.28 9.23
CA LEU A 627 13.78 44.32 10.13
C LEU A 627 12.62 44.89 10.92
N ARG A 628 12.55 46.22 11.08
CA ARG A 628 11.59 46.91 11.96
C ARG A 628 10.75 47.93 11.18
N GLY A 629 9.49 47.59 10.95
CA GLY A 629 8.51 48.56 10.47
C GLY A 629 7.93 49.39 11.60
N ALA A 630 7.33 50.54 11.25
CA ALA A 630 6.66 51.49 12.17
C ALA A 630 5.43 50.92 12.86
N GLY A 631 5.50 49.75 13.48
CA GLY A 631 4.40 49.07 14.16
C GLY A 631 4.83 47.78 14.85
N GLU A 632 6.09 47.39 14.71
CA GLU A 632 6.59 46.18 15.38
C GLU A 632 6.79 46.42 16.89
N PRO A 633 6.18 45.63 17.80
CA PRO A 633 6.39 45.78 19.22
C PRO A 633 7.86 45.49 19.58
N ARG A 634 8.48 46.38 20.35
CA ARG A 634 9.84 46.15 20.88
C ARG A 634 9.85 44.87 21.70
N PRO A 635 10.82 43.96 21.52
CA PRO A 635 11.01 42.88 22.49
C PRO A 635 11.23 43.50 23.86
N ALA A 636 10.51 43.00 24.86
CA ALA A 636 10.79 43.37 26.26
C ALA A 636 12.27 43.00 26.55
N ALA A 637 12.99 43.95 27.08
CA ALA A 637 14.38 43.85 27.45
C ALA A 637 14.63 42.76 28.51
#